data_cd6ad275f6a9ddc1981c9a7af7bfe09a
#
_entry.id   cd6ad275f6a9ddc1981c9a7af7bfe09a
#
_cell.length_a   1.000
_cell.length_b   1.000
_cell.length_c   1.000
_cell.angle_alpha   90.00
_cell.angle_beta   90.00
_cell.angle_gamma   90.00
#
_symmetry.space_group_name_H-M   'P 1'
#
loop_
_entity.id
_entity.type
_entity.pdbx_description
1 polymer ?
#
loop_
_entity_poly.entity_id
_entity_poly.type
_entity_poly.pdbx_seq_one_letter_code
_entity_poly.pdbx_strand_id
1 'polypeptide(L)'
;MTRETRFEVYDTQAGWRWRFRTGSLVLSQSTETFSSPKQARAAVTQIRAAASVVEGLPEQQFNGTRASERVADVQCVTVDSDGQCEWVLVEGDDVLAQSTEVYETKSGAVAAATSFCKAASITETVFLLQDKKQQSLAFDVGSTSIRAGIRSLATLPIRGFKHRRTIQKIDTRIVVSGIRGKSSTTRRLDDVFRRRGYDTLTKITGNQPHLIHNGGVVPLNREGPRTTLYENIDVFREYVPKLEKYAPEDVAIFENQGITEYTTRLINESFLDPHVIVLTNIRRDHQDTLGENRTEIARSFAKSIPPSAHIVCGEQHPVIYEYLEREITATGATIEQVAIPEEHQGLLGAETVHAVNHTLTAVGESPVPSDEIQAYLDQIQPAWTTVPNGLVFNAAEVNDVESTEAVRQALENSNRIIPFVFLRPDRRGRTASFVSYFDHLADQGIIDAGYVMGSGSSVFANETKCEVTEIDADADPEAVLDRLLDHGQPVMIMGNTVDEFMRQIDSEINSRAQSRSLVERLDEVSVS
;
A
#
# COMPACT_ATOMS: atom_id res chain seq x y z
N MET A 1 5.60 -5.80 -29.47
CA MET A 1 4.77 -4.90 -28.66
C MET A 1 3.34 -5.40 -28.74
N THR A 2 2.88 -6.12 -27.76
CA THR A 2 1.48 -6.52 -27.63
C THR A 2 0.67 -5.23 -27.43
N ARG A 3 -0.33 -5.00 -28.29
CA ARG A 3 -1.23 -3.84 -28.16
C ARG A 3 -2.07 -4.08 -26.91
N GLU A 4 -1.82 -3.30 -25.88
CA GLU A 4 -2.53 -3.36 -24.60
C GLU A 4 -3.99 -2.97 -24.82
N THR A 5 -4.90 -3.89 -24.53
CA THR A 5 -6.35 -3.66 -24.61
C THR A 5 -6.87 -3.38 -23.21
N ARG A 6 -7.67 -2.30 -23.02
CA ARG A 6 -8.15 -1.92 -21.69
C ARG A 6 -9.40 -1.02 -21.74
N PHE A 7 -10.17 -1.07 -20.66
CA PHE A 7 -11.12 -0.01 -20.34
C PHE A 7 -10.39 1.17 -19.70
N GLU A 8 -10.72 2.37 -20.09
CA GLU A 8 -10.26 3.60 -19.48
C GLU A 8 -11.46 4.40 -18.98
N VAL A 9 -11.50 4.68 -17.68
CA VAL A 9 -12.44 5.64 -17.07
C VAL A 9 -11.70 6.96 -16.90
N TYR A 10 -12.25 8.04 -17.42
CA TYR A 10 -11.56 9.34 -17.46
C TYR A 10 -12.51 10.50 -17.20
N ASP A 11 -11.99 11.57 -16.60
CA ASP A 11 -12.72 12.80 -16.33
C ASP A 11 -12.78 13.69 -17.58
N THR A 12 -13.91 14.37 -17.75
CA THR A 12 -14.13 15.40 -18.77
C THR A 12 -14.72 16.64 -18.11
N GLN A 13 -14.75 17.76 -18.81
CA GLN A 13 -15.39 18.99 -18.30
C GLN A 13 -16.88 18.80 -17.96
N ALA A 14 -17.54 17.80 -18.57
CA ALA A 14 -18.96 17.50 -18.38
C ALA A 14 -19.22 16.40 -17.34
N GLY A 15 -18.17 15.74 -16.83
CA GLY A 15 -18.26 14.61 -15.91
C GLY A 15 -17.42 13.42 -16.38
N TRP A 16 -17.65 12.27 -15.78
CA TRP A 16 -16.88 11.05 -16.04
C TRP A 16 -17.42 10.29 -17.24
N ARG A 17 -16.48 9.67 -18.01
CA ARG A 17 -16.77 8.80 -19.16
C ARG A 17 -15.88 7.56 -19.11
N TRP A 18 -16.29 6.52 -19.83
CA TRP A 18 -15.43 5.37 -20.10
C TRP A 18 -15.21 5.19 -21.61
N ARG A 19 -14.11 4.55 -21.97
CA ARG A 19 -13.81 4.06 -23.32
C ARG A 19 -13.08 2.73 -23.27
N PHE A 20 -13.26 1.92 -24.30
CA PHE A 20 -12.52 0.67 -24.51
C PHE A 20 -11.59 0.85 -25.70
N ARG A 21 -10.30 0.58 -25.49
CA ARG A 21 -9.29 0.80 -26.53
C ARG A 21 -8.28 -0.32 -26.62
N THR A 22 -7.66 -0.46 -27.85
CA THR A 22 -6.53 -1.33 -28.13
C THR A 22 -5.40 -0.48 -28.73
N GLY A 23 -4.32 -0.28 -28.00
CA GLY A 23 -3.26 0.64 -28.38
C GLY A 23 -3.78 2.09 -28.48
N SER A 24 -3.75 2.71 -29.68
CA SER A 24 -4.28 4.06 -29.94
C SER A 24 -5.75 4.08 -30.40
N LEU A 25 -6.31 2.92 -30.78
CA LEU A 25 -7.64 2.82 -31.36
C LEU A 25 -8.71 2.70 -30.25
N VAL A 26 -9.73 3.55 -30.29
CA VAL A 26 -10.91 3.47 -29.42
C VAL A 26 -11.95 2.64 -30.16
N LEU A 27 -12.34 1.51 -29.55
CA LEU A 27 -13.30 0.56 -30.15
C LEU A 27 -14.74 0.80 -29.68
N SER A 28 -14.89 1.33 -28.47
CA SER A 28 -16.19 1.67 -27.89
C SER A 28 -16.02 2.75 -26.82
N GLN A 29 -17.05 3.54 -26.56
CA GLN A 29 -17.04 4.56 -25.51
C GLN A 29 -18.45 4.83 -24.97
N SER A 30 -18.54 5.43 -23.79
CA SER A 30 -19.82 5.83 -23.21
C SER A 30 -20.49 6.92 -24.02
N THR A 31 -21.77 6.74 -24.29
CA THR A 31 -22.64 7.79 -24.87
C THR A 31 -23.02 8.83 -23.83
N GLU A 32 -23.08 8.41 -22.56
CA GLU A 32 -23.47 9.20 -21.42
C GLU A 32 -22.27 9.71 -20.64
N THR A 33 -22.54 10.72 -19.81
CA THR A 33 -21.60 11.28 -18.86
C THR A 33 -22.09 10.94 -17.46
N PHE A 34 -21.19 10.39 -16.63
CA PHE A 34 -21.50 9.98 -15.26
C PHE A 34 -21.11 11.08 -14.28
N SER A 35 -21.85 11.20 -13.19
CA SER A 35 -21.57 12.22 -12.16
C SER A 35 -20.35 11.87 -11.28
N SER A 36 -19.95 10.59 -11.26
CA SER A 36 -18.80 10.13 -10.47
C SER A 36 -18.03 9.00 -11.19
N PRO A 37 -16.73 8.80 -10.84
CA PRO A 37 -15.95 7.68 -11.36
C PRO A 37 -16.54 6.32 -10.94
N LYS A 38 -17.18 6.25 -9.78
CA LYS A 38 -17.87 5.05 -9.28
C LYS A 38 -19.01 4.64 -10.21
N GLN A 39 -19.81 5.60 -10.69
CA GLN A 39 -20.90 5.32 -11.64
C GLN A 39 -20.35 4.89 -13.00
N ALA A 40 -19.34 5.56 -13.54
CA ALA A 40 -18.69 5.16 -14.78
C ALA A 40 -18.11 3.75 -14.70
N ARG A 41 -17.52 3.40 -13.53
CA ARG A 41 -17.01 2.06 -13.26
C ARG A 41 -18.13 1.01 -13.15
N ALA A 42 -19.24 1.34 -12.49
CA ALA A 42 -20.39 0.45 -12.40
C ALA A 42 -20.91 0.09 -13.81
N ALA A 43 -20.97 1.08 -14.71
CA ALA A 43 -21.32 0.86 -16.11
C ALA A 43 -20.32 -0.08 -16.82
N VAL A 44 -19.01 0.09 -16.62
CA VAL A 44 -18.00 -0.83 -17.17
C VAL A 44 -18.16 -2.24 -16.60
N THR A 45 -18.46 -2.37 -15.32
CA THR A 45 -18.69 -3.68 -14.68
C THR A 45 -19.92 -4.37 -15.27
N GLN A 46 -21.00 -3.63 -15.54
CA GLN A 46 -22.19 -4.12 -16.20
C GLN A 46 -21.90 -4.56 -17.65
N ILE A 47 -21.13 -3.75 -18.39
CA ILE A 47 -20.67 -4.11 -19.75
C ILE A 47 -19.87 -5.41 -19.74
N ARG A 48 -18.95 -5.60 -18.79
CA ARG A 48 -18.15 -6.82 -18.67
C ARG A 48 -19.02 -8.05 -18.37
N ALA A 49 -19.99 -7.91 -17.48
CA ALA A 49 -20.94 -8.97 -17.16
C ALA A 49 -21.78 -9.35 -18.39
N ALA A 50 -22.33 -8.36 -19.10
CA ALA A 50 -23.10 -8.56 -20.33
C ALA A 50 -22.24 -9.19 -21.45
N ALA A 51 -21.01 -8.72 -21.63
CA ALA A 51 -20.06 -9.25 -22.60
C ALA A 51 -19.71 -10.73 -22.32
N SER A 52 -19.56 -11.09 -21.05
CA SER A 52 -19.31 -12.49 -20.64
C SER A 52 -20.48 -13.42 -20.95
N VAL A 53 -21.72 -12.93 -20.83
CA VAL A 53 -22.92 -13.68 -21.21
C VAL A 53 -22.97 -13.91 -22.72
N VAL A 54 -22.63 -12.88 -23.51
CA VAL A 54 -22.61 -12.96 -25.00
C VAL A 54 -21.50 -13.89 -25.49
N GLU A 55 -20.30 -13.85 -24.89
CA GLU A 55 -19.16 -14.72 -25.24
C GLU A 55 -19.51 -16.21 -25.09
N GLY A 56 -20.32 -16.59 -24.12
CA GLY A 56 -20.76 -17.97 -23.88
C GLY A 56 -21.74 -18.52 -24.91
N LEU A 57 -22.19 -17.73 -25.91
CA LEU A 57 -23.16 -18.14 -26.93
C LEU A 57 -22.45 -18.67 -28.18
N PRO A 58 -22.97 -19.77 -28.82
CA PRO A 58 -22.46 -20.25 -30.10
C PRO A 58 -22.62 -19.19 -31.19
N GLU A 59 -21.59 -18.99 -32.03
CA GLU A 59 -21.59 -17.99 -33.15
C GLU A 59 -22.81 -18.02 -34.09
N GLN A 60 -23.50 -19.13 -34.17
CA GLN A 60 -24.66 -19.32 -35.06
C GLN A 60 -25.97 -18.66 -34.56
N GLN A 61 -25.99 -18.06 -33.37
CA GLN A 61 -27.22 -17.50 -32.79
C GLN A 61 -27.31 -15.96 -32.89
N PHE A 62 -26.39 -15.28 -33.55
CA PHE A 62 -26.44 -13.83 -33.79
C PHE A 62 -27.39 -13.39 -34.93
N ASN A 63 -28.41 -14.15 -35.24
CA ASN A 63 -29.39 -13.78 -36.22
C ASN A 63 -30.66 -13.24 -35.56
N GLY A 64 -30.73 -11.95 -35.36
CA GLY A 64 -31.86 -11.02 -35.32
C GLY A 64 -33.30 -11.44 -34.99
N THR A 65 -33.52 -12.52 -34.26
CA THR A 65 -34.83 -12.92 -33.78
C THR A 65 -34.88 -12.63 -32.27
N ARG A 66 -35.74 -11.69 -31.87
CA ARG A 66 -36.10 -11.42 -30.48
C ARG A 66 -36.38 -12.73 -29.74
N ALA A 67 -35.44 -13.23 -29.01
CA ALA A 67 -35.67 -14.23 -27.98
C ALA A 67 -35.90 -13.46 -26.66
N SER A 68 -37.13 -13.42 -26.21
CA SER A 68 -37.62 -12.67 -25.03
C SER A 68 -37.12 -13.17 -23.68
N GLU A 69 -36.00 -13.90 -23.63
CA GLU A 69 -35.46 -14.50 -22.42
C GLU A 69 -33.94 -14.27 -22.21
N ARG A 70 -33.27 -13.44 -23.03
CA ARG A 70 -31.81 -13.19 -22.85
C ARG A 70 -31.57 -11.92 -22.06
N VAL A 71 -30.70 -12.04 -21.07
CA VAL A 71 -30.30 -10.92 -20.19
C VAL A 71 -29.45 -9.91 -20.95
N ALA A 72 -28.59 -10.36 -21.89
CA ALA A 72 -27.75 -9.49 -22.73
C ALA A 72 -27.65 -10.01 -24.18
N ASP A 73 -27.51 -9.11 -25.15
CA ASP A 73 -27.38 -9.44 -26.58
C ASP A 73 -26.61 -8.36 -27.36
N VAL A 74 -26.08 -8.74 -28.55
CA VAL A 74 -25.44 -7.81 -29.50
C VAL A 74 -26.42 -7.56 -30.66
N GLN A 75 -26.66 -6.30 -30.95
CA GLN A 75 -27.52 -5.87 -32.07
C GLN A 75 -26.72 -5.03 -33.07
N CYS A 76 -27.05 -5.19 -34.36
CA CYS A 76 -26.53 -4.28 -35.39
C CYS A 76 -27.62 -3.27 -35.74
N VAL A 77 -27.25 -1.99 -35.62
CA VAL A 77 -28.10 -0.85 -35.93
C VAL A 77 -27.67 -0.26 -37.27
N THR A 78 -28.56 -0.13 -38.21
CA THR A 78 -28.29 0.50 -39.52
C THR A 78 -28.17 2.01 -39.32
N VAL A 79 -27.09 2.61 -39.79
CA VAL A 79 -26.79 4.04 -39.59
C VAL A 79 -27.24 4.89 -40.79
N ASP A 80 -27.21 4.36 -42.02
CA ASP A 80 -27.54 5.09 -43.23
C ASP A 80 -28.28 4.27 -44.29
N SER A 81 -28.65 4.93 -45.41
CA SER A 81 -29.35 4.32 -46.56
C SER A 81 -28.50 3.33 -47.36
N ASP A 82 -27.18 3.33 -47.18
CA ASP A 82 -26.21 2.49 -47.90
C ASP A 82 -25.99 1.14 -47.21
N GLY A 83 -26.70 0.91 -46.08
CA GLY A 83 -26.65 -0.35 -45.33
C GLY A 83 -25.46 -0.44 -44.35
N GLN A 84 -24.78 0.64 -44.11
CA GLN A 84 -23.75 0.71 -43.08
C GLN A 84 -24.38 0.54 -41.70
N CYS A 85 -23.69 -0.15 -40.80
CA CYS A 85 -24.20 -0.44 -39.48
C CYS A 85 -23.15 -0.33 -38.37
N GLU A 86 -23.65 0.00 -37.20
CA GLU A 86 -22.90 -0.06 -35.92
C GLU A 86 -23.38 -1.28 -35.14
N TRP A 87 -22.50 -1.76 -34.24
CA TRP A 87 -22.94 -2.75 -33.26
C TRP A 87 -23.23 -2.07 -31.92
N VAL A 88 -24.22 -2.59 -31.20
CA VAL A 88 -24.57 -2.21 -29.83
C VAL A 88 -24.66 -3.46 -28.97
N LEU A 89 -24.14 -3.36 -27.73
CA LEU A 89 -24.36 -4.34 -26.66
C LEU A 89 -25.51 -3.84 -25.80
N VAL A 90 -26.52 -4.66 -25.63
CA VAL A 90 -27.76 -4.31 -24.91
C VAL A 90 -27.99 -5.29 -23.75
N GLU A 91 -28.64 -4.81 -22.70
CA GLU A 91 -29.22 -5.60 -21.63
C GLU A 91 -30.70 -5.16 -21.44
N GLY A 92 -31.63 -6.02 -21.83
CA GLY A 92 -33.02 -5.60 -21.93
C GLY A 92 -33.21 -4.50 -22.97
N ASP A 93 -33.72 -3.34 -22.55
CA ASP A 93 -33.91 -2.16 -23.41
C ASP A 93 -32.74 -1.15 -23.32
N ASP A 94 -31.77 -1.39 -22.44
CA ASP A 94 -30.66 -0.48 -22.20
C ASP A 94 -29.48 -0.78 -23.12
N VAL A 95 -28.94 0.26 -23.78
CA VAL A 95 -27.68 0.18 -24.55
C VAL A 95 -26.52 0.41 -23.63
N LEU A 96 -25.72 -0.63 -23.40
CA LEU A 96 -24.55 -0.60 -22.51
C LEU A 96 -23.28 -0.09 -23.20
N ALA A 97 -23.09 -0.49 -24.47
CA ALA A 97 -21.92 -0.12 -25.27
C ALA A 97 -22.27 -0.09 -26.76
N GLN A 98 -21.57 0.76 -27.51
CA GLN A 98 -21.69 0.82 -28.97
C GLN A 98 -20.34 0.98 -29.64
N SER A 99 -20.24 0.59 -30.93
CA SER A 99 -19.03 0.81 -31.71
C SER A 99 -18.76 2.30 -31.94
N THR A 100 -17.49 2.65 -32.03
CA THR A 100 -17.07 4.00 -32.49
C THR A 100 -16.85 4.03 -34.00
N GLU A 101 -16.88 2.87 -34.67
CA GLU A 101 -16.69 2.68 -36.11
C GLU A 101 -17.98 2.17 -36.76
N VAL A 102 -18.16 2.58 -37.99
CA VAL A 102 -19.28 2.13 -38.86
C VAL A 102 -18.74 1.03 -39.78
N TYR A 103 -19.50 -0.02 -39.97
CA TYR A 103 -19.13 -1.20 -40.75
C TYR A 103 -19.95 -1.29 -42.03
N GLU A 104 -19.28 -1.60 -43.14
CA GLU A 104 -19.95 -1.74 -44.45
C GLU A 104 -20.91 -2.93 -44.53
N THR A 105 -20.74 -3.91 -43.63
CA THR A 105 -21.58 -5.11 -43.61
C THR A 105 -22.00 -5.51 -42.21
N LYS A 106 -23.16 -6.09 -42.08
CA LYS A 106 -23.70 -6.64 -40.83
C LYS A 106 -22.76 -7.72 -40.26
N SER A 107 -22.16 -8.56 -41.10
CA SER A 107 -21.21 -9.60 -40.67
C SER A 107 -19.94 -9.00 -40.10
N GLY A 108 -19.45 -7.90 -40.67
CA GLY A 108 -18.31 -7.16 -40.14
C GLY A 108 -18.58 -6.55 -38.75
N ALA A 109 -19.76 -5.95 -38.57
CA ALA A 109 -20.17 -5.39 -37.29
C ALA A 109 -20.32 -6.50 -36.21
N VAL A 110 -20.91 -7.64 -36.55
CA VAL A 110 -21.05 -8.80 -35.63
C VAL A 110 -19.67 -9.35 -35.23
N ALA A 111 -18.77 -9.51 -36.19
CA ALA A 111 -17.42 -10.00 -35.91
C ALA A 111 -16.63 -9.05 -34.97
N ALA A 112 -16.78 -7.73 -35.18
CA ALA A 112 -16.18 -6.72 -34.32
C ALA A 112 -16.79 -6.73 -32.91
N ALA A 113 -18.12 -6.86 -32.80
CA ALA A 113 -18.82 -6.98 -31.53
C ALA A 113 -18.41 -8.24 -30.74
N THR A 114 -18.29 -9.38 -31.43
CA THR A 114 -17.81 -10.63 -30.83
C THR A 114 -16.39 -10.48 -30.29
N SER A 115 -15.51 -9.84 -31.06
CA SER A 115 -14.15 -9.55 -30.64
C SER A 115 -14.11 -8.59 -29.44
N PHE A 116 -14.99 -7.59 -29.43
CA PHE A 116 -15.15 -6.69 -28.31
C PHE A 116 -15.62 -7.44 -27.06
N CYS A 117 -16.67 -8.24 -27.13
CA CYS A 117 -17.21 -8.98 -25.99
C CYS A 117 -16.16 -9.94 -25.40
N LYS A 118 -15.45 -10.67 -26.26
CA LYS A 118 -14.36 -11.56 -25.84
C LYS A 118 -13.24 -10.83 -25.11
N ALA A 119 -12.84 -9.67 -25.60
CA ALA A 119 -11.81 -8.87 -24.95
C ALA A 119 -12.34 -8.16 -23.70
N ALA A 120 -13.57 -7.62 -23.73
CA ALA A 120 -14.16 -6.86 -22.63
C ALA A 120 -14.44 -7.72 -21.40
N SER A 121 -14.79 -9.01 -21.56
CA SER A 121 -15.07 -9.92 -20.44
C SER A 121 -13.86 -10.13 -19.52
N ILE A 122 -12.65 -10.13 -20.06
CA ILE A 122 -11.38 -10.44 -19.36
C ILE A 122 -10.49 -9.21 -19.13
N THR A 123 -10.79 -8.06 -19.73
CA THR A 123 -9.91 -6.89 -19.77
C THR A 123 -10.05 -6.04 -18.50
N GLU A 124 -8.92 -5.51 -18.04
CA GLU A 124 -8.86 -4.60 -16.89
C GLU A 124 -9.45 -3.21 -17.18
N THR A 125 -9.88 -2.55 -16.09
CA THR A 125 -10.32 -1.15 -16.11
C THR A 125 -9.22 -0.27 -15.53
N VAL A 126 -8.69 0.65 -16.32
CA VAL A 126 -7.71 1.65 -15.91
C VAL A 126 -8.38 3.00 -15.75
N PHE A 127 -8.11 3.68 -14.66
CA PHE A 127 -8.60 5.04 -14.43
C PHE A 127 -7.55 6.06 -14.90
N LEU A 128 -7.90 6.84 -15.92
CA LEU A 128 -7.12 7.99 -16.34
C LEU A 128 -7.61 9.21 -15.57
N LEU A 129 -7.04 9.43 -14.40
CA LEU A 129 -7.19 10.71 -13.73
C LEU A 129 -6.45 11.74 -14.58
N GLN A 130 -7.16 12.73 -15.11
CA GLN A 130 -6.45 13.92 -15.59
C GLN A 130 -5.60 14.40 -14.40
N ASP A 131 -4.31 14.62 -14.63
CA ASP A 131 -3.48 15.38 -13.70
C ASP A 131 -4.21 16.70 -13.43
N LYS A 132 -5.09 16.71 -12.43
CA LYS A 132 -5.49 17.95 -11.78
C LYS A 132 -4.14 18.51 -11.37
N LYS A 133 -3.67 19.54 -12.08
CA LYS A 133 -2.42 20.26 -11.82
C LYS A 133 -2.12 20.11 -10.35
N GLN A 134 -0.97 19.51 -10.02
CA GLN A 134 -0.44 19.54 -8.67
C GLN A 134 -0.59 20.98 -8.18
N GLN A 135 -1.72 21.30 -7.58
CA GLN A 135 -1.81 22.45 -6.73
C GLN A 135 -0.90 22.06 -5.58
N SER A 136 0.34 22.47 -5.68
CA SER A 136 1.24 22.44 -4.55
C SER A 136 0.50 23.21 -3.46
N LEU A 137 -0.07 22.49 -2.53
CA LEU A 137 -0.58 23.01 -1.29
C LEU A 137 0.67 23.42 -0.49
N ALA A 138 1.32 24.50 -0.91
CA ALA A 138 2.34 25.17 -0.12
C ALA A 138 1.60 25.79 1.07
N PHE A 139 1.56 25.08 2.16
CA PHE A 139 1.02 25.58 3.41
C PHE A 139 2.14 26.33 4.14
N ASP A 140 1.97 27.63 4.20
CA ASP A 140 2.75 28.48 5.10
C ASP A 140 2.25 28.25 6.54
N VAL A 141 3.01 27.51 7.34
CA VAL A 141 2.76 27.34 8.77
C VAL A 141 3.25 28.61 9.47
N GLY A 142 2.51 29.68 9.27
CA GLY A 142 2.74 30.96 9.95
C GLY A 142 2.28 30.89 11.42
N SER A 143 3.14 31.38 12.26
CA SER A 143 3.01 31.62 13.71
C SER A 143 1.57 31.70 14.26
N THR A 144 1.24 30.78 15.17
CA THR A 144 -0.02 30.78 15.93
C THR A 144 -0.12 32.02 16.81
N SER A 145 -0.95 32.97 16.44
CA SER A 145 -1.21 34.15 17.26
C SER A 145 -2.04 33.75 18.52
N ILE A 146 -1.84 34.44 19.64
CA ILE A 146 -2.60 34.26 20.90
C ILE A 146 -4.13 34.30 20.65
N ARG A 147 -4.60 35.09 19.67
CA ARG A 147 -6.00 35.13 19.24
C ARG A 147 -6.48 33.81 18.62
N ALA A 148 -5.63 33.09 17.91
CA ALA A 148 -5.94 31.76 17.37
C ALA A 148 -6.04 30.72 18.50
N GLY A 149 -5.23 30.83 19.55
CA GLY A 149 -5.30 30.00 20.76
C GLY A 149 -6.62 30.16 21.53
N ILE A 150 -7.06 31.38 21.76
CA ILE A 150 -8.33 31.68 22.46
C ILE A 150 -9.55 31.22 21.64
N ARG A 151 -9.54 31.46 20.32
CA ARG A 151 -10.58 30.98 19.41
C ARG A 151 -10.60 29.45 19.36
N SER A 152 -9.44 28.82 19.49
CA SER A 152 -9.25 27.38 19.58
C SER A 152 -9.92 26.80 20.83
N LEU A 153 -9.72 27.40 22.01
CA LEU A 153 -10.32 26.95 23.26
C LEU A 153 -11.84 27.12 23.28
N ALA A 154 -12.37 28.24 22.79
CA ALA A 154 -13.82 28.50 22.73
C ALA A 154 -14.58 27.53 21.79
N THR A 155 -13.92 26.92 20.84
CA THR A 155 -14.55 25.99 19.87
C THR A 155 -14.35 24.51 20.21
N LEU A 156 -13.62 24.17 21.28
CA LEU A 156 -13.35 22.78 21.70
C LEU A 156 -14.60 21.89 21.81
N PRO A 157 -15.72 22.31 22.46
CA PRO A 157 -16.91 21.46 22.59
C PRO A 157 -17.57 21.13 21.23
N ILE A 158 -17.44 22.02 20.26
CA ILE A 158 -18.12 21.91 18.95
C ILE A 158 -17.24 21.14 17.93
N ARG A 159 -15.94 21.07 18.14
CA ARG A 159 -14.99 20.46 17.21
C ARG A 159 -15.19 18.97 17.03
N GLY A 160 -15.36 18.26 18.14
CA GLY A 160 -15.60 16.81 18.11
C GLY A 160 -16.87 16.45 17.32
N PHE A 161 -17.93 17.25 17.50
CA PHE A 161 -19.19 17.05 16.76
C PHE A 161 -19.04 17.35 15.26
N LYS A 162 -18.38 18.46 14.90
CA LYS A 162 -18.11 18.80 13.50
C LYS A 162 -17.22 17.75 12.84
N HIS A 163 -16.19 17.30 13.53
CA HIS A 163 -15.29 16.27 13.04
C HIS A 163 -16.02 14.97 12.73
N ARG A 164 -16.79 14.43 13.69
CA ARG A 164 -17.60 13.22 13.47
C ARG A 164 -18.54 13.37 12.27
N ARG A 165 -19.23 14.50 12.16
CA ARG A 165 -20.14 14.75 11.05
C ARG A 165 -19.43 14.83 9.70
N THR A 166 -18.16 15.27 9.67
CA THR A 166 -17.35 15.31 8.46
C THR A 166 -16.92 13.89 8.06
N ILE A 167 -16.39 13.13 9.03
CA ILE A 167 -15.92 11.76 8.80
C ILE A 167 -17.07 10.82 8.42
N GLN A 168 -18.24 10.99 9.04
CA GLN A 168 -19.43 10.17 8.73
C GLN A 168 -19.99 10.35 7.31
N LYS A 169 -19.51 11.35 6.57
CA LYS A 169 -19.83 11.50 5.14
C LYS A 169 -19.02 10.59 4.24
N ILE A 170 -17.91 10.05 4.74
CA ILE A 170 -17.02 9.18 3.98
C ILE A 170 -17.51 7.75 4.17
N ASP A 171 -17.99 7.11 3.11
CA ASP A 171 -18.57 5.76 3.16
C ASP A 171 -17.52 4.68 3.45
N THR A 172 -16.27 4.88 3.02
CA THR A 172 -15.20 3.91 3.21
C THR A 172 -14.10 4.48 4.10
N ARG A 173 -13.99 3.94 5.32
CA ARG A 173 -12.98 4.35 6.31
C ARG A 173 -12.20 3.15 6.79
N ILE A 174 -10.89 3.18 6.55
CA ILE A 174 -9.96 2.08 6.83
C ILE A 174 -8.86 2.57 7.75
N VAL A 175 -8.56 1.82 8.80
CA VAL A 175 -7.36 2.03 9.62
C VAL A 175 -6.42 0.85 9.42
N VAL A 176 -5.15 1.14 9.18
CA VAL A 176 -4.09 0.12 9.11
C VAL A 176 -3.28 0.19 10.40
N SER A 177 -3.35 -0.87 11.18
CA SER A 177 -2.76 -1.03 12.51
C SER A 177 -1.79 -2.21 12.54
N GLY A 178 -1.13 -2.44 13.67
CA GLY A 178 -0.16 -3.53 13.82
C GLY A 178 1.27 -3.03 13.96
N ILE A 179 2.25 -3.94 13.88
CA ILE A 179 3.65 -3.59 14.14
C ILE A 179 4.41 -3.29 12.86
N ARG A 180 4.39 -4.17 11.86
CA ARG A 180 5.13 -4.03 10.59
C ARG A 180 4.21 -4.07 9.38
N GLY A 181 4.67 -3.49 8.27
CA GLY A 181 3.93 -3.47 7.01
C GLY A 181 2.81 -2.44 6.92
N LYS A 182 2.54 -1.65 7.95
CA LYS A 182 1.46 -0.64 7.97
C LYS A 182 1.53 0.33 6.80
N SER A 183 2.65 1.04 6.67
CA SER A 183 2.81 2.09 5.64
C SER A 183 2.71 1.53 4.21
N SER A 184 3.29 0.34 3.97
CA SER A 184 3.19 -0.31 2.65
C SER A 184 1.77 -0.76 2.34
N THR A 185 1.06 -1.37 3.29
CA THR A 185 -0.36 -1.75 3.12
C THR A 185 -1.24 -0.51 2.89
N THR A 186 -1.01 0.56 3.67
CA THR A 186 -1.74 1.82 3.53
C THR A 186 -1.55 2.44 2.14
N ARG A 187 -0.31 2.48 1.64
CA ARG A 187 0.00 2.99 0.29
C ARG A 187 -0.60 2.14 -0.83
N ARG A 188 -0.58 0.80 -0.69
CA ARG A 188 -1.19 -0.09 -1.69
C ARG A 188 -2.71 0.09 -1.75
N LEU A 189 -3.37 0.18 -0.59
CA LEU A 189 -4.80 0.48 -0.55
C LEU A 189 -5.11 1.83 -1.21
N ASP A 190 -4.36 2.89 -0.88
CA ASP A 190 -4.49 4.20 -1.53
C ASP A 190 -4.37 4.11 -3.05
N ASP A 191 -3.31 3.43 -3.53
CA ASP A 191 -3.06 3.27 -4.96
C ASP A 191 -4.17 2.49 -5.66
N VAL A 192 -4.66 1.40 -5.07
CA VAL A 192 -5.77 0.62 -5.62
C VAL A 192 -7.05 1.45 -5.69
N PHE A 193 -7.45 2.12 -4.61
CA PHE A 193 -8.65 2.95 -4.63
C PHE A 193 -8.54 4.11 -5.61
N ARG A 194 -7.39 4.77 -5.65
CA ARG A 194 -7.11 5.86 -6.59
C ARG A 194 -7.16 5.40 -8.06
N ARG A 195 -6.53 4.25 -8.38
CA ARG A 195 -6.61 3.65 -9.73
C ARG A 195 -8.05 3.28 -10.12
N ARG A 196 -8.89 2.99 -9.13
CA ARG A 196 -10.33 2.73 -9.33
C ARG A 196 -11.16 4.01 -9.40
N GLY A 197 -10.54 5.20 -9.33
CA GLY A 197 -11.19 6.50 -9.50
C GLY A 197 -11.90 7.03 -8.26
N TYR A 198 -11.57 6.50 -7.08
CA TYR A 198 -12.02 7.08 -5.82
C TYR A 198 -11.18 8.30 -5.45
N ASP A 199 -11.81 9.32 -4.86
CA ASP A 199 -11.07 10.35 -4.16
C ASP A 199 -10.56 9.79 -2.83
N THR A 200 -9.26 9.88 -2.60
CA THR A 200 -8.62 9.30 -1.42
C THR A 200 -8.00 10.34 -0.52
N LEU A 201 -8.14 10.16 0.79
CA LEU A 201 -7.38 10.84 1.81
C LEU A 201 -6.64 9.80 2.65
N THR A 202 -5.33 9.75 2.49
CA THR A 202 -4.50 8.75 3.16
C THR A 202 -3.48 9.42 4.07
N LYS A 203 -3.37 8.93 5.31
CA LYS A 203 -2.36 9.39 6.27
C LYS A 203 -1.34 8.30 6.53
N ILE A 204 -0.08 8.62 6.28
CA ILE A 204 1.08 7.80 6.63
C ILE A 204 1.73 8.35 7.89
N THR A 205 2.12 7.46 8.80
CA THR A 205 2.90 7.76 10.00
C THR A 205 4.36 7.36 9.81
N GLY A 206 5.13 7.27 10.86
CA GLY A 206 6.51 6.82 10.79
C GLY A 206 7.53 7.96 10.84
N ASN A 207 8.71 7.76 10.25
CA ASN A 207 9.82 8.71 10.34
C ASN A 207 9.57 10.00 9.54
N GLN A 208 8.85 9.88 8.44
CA GLN A 208 8.44 11.00 7.58
C GLN A 208 6.91 10.97 7.41
N PRO A 209 6.16 11.54 8.38
CA PRO A 209 4.71 11.55 8.29
C PRO A 209 4.24 12.46 7.15
N HIS A 210 3.22 12.00 6.42
CA HIS A 210 2.65 12.78 5.33
C HIS A 210 1.19 12.38 5.07
N LEU A 211 0.50 13.26 4.40
CA LEU A 211 -0.80 12.97 3.80
C LEU A 211 -0.62 12.68 2.32
N ILE A 212 -1.46 11.80 1.82
CA ILE A 212 -1.67 11.61 0.38
C ILE A 212 -3.13 11.98 0.11
N HIS A 213 -3.34 12.94 -0.77
CA HIS A 213 -4.67 13.33 -1.21
C HIS A 213 -4.71 13.23 -2.73
N ASN A 214 -5.50 12.29 -3.25
CA ASN A 214 -5.60 12.00 -4.68
C ASN A 214 -4.23 11.85 -5.37
N GLY A 215 -3.28 11.18 -4.69
CA GLY A 215 -1.91 10.99 -5.16
C GLY A 215 -0.94 12.15 -4.89
N GLY A 216 -1.43 13.32 -4.49
CA GLY A 216 -0.59 14.45 -4.07
C GLY A 216 -0.06 14.23 -2.65
N VAL A 217 1.27 14.22 -2.47
CA VAL A 217 1.93 14.03 -1.17
C VAL A 217 2.13 15.36 -0.48
N VAL A 218 1.60 15.49 0.74
CA VAL A 218 1.76 16.66 1.60
C VAL A 218 2.56 16.25 2.85
N PRO A 219 3.82 16.69 2.99
CA PRO A 219 4.60 16.38 4.18
C PRO A 219 3.97 17.02 5.42
N LEU A 220 3.96 16.29 6.53
CA LEU A 220 3.54 16.79 7.83
C LEU A 220 4.77 17.20 8.63
N ASN A 221 4.77 18.44 9.10
CA ASN A 221 5.85 18.91 9.96
C ASN A 221 5.73 18.21 11.32
N ARG A 222 6.84 17.59 11.73
CA ARG A 222 6.95 16.98 13.05
C ARG A 222 7.78 17.89 13.96
N GLU A 223 7.17 18.30 15.06
CA GLU A 223 7.90 18.96 16.14
C GLU A 223 8.43 17.91 17.12
N GLY A 224 9.72 17.64 17.07
CA GLY A 224 10.40 16.71 17.98
C GLY A 224 10.56 15.28 17.47
N PRO A 225 11.29 14.43 18.22
CA PRO A 225 11.72 13.10 17.76
C PRO A 225 10.66 12.00 17.87
N ARG A 226 9.48 12.28 18.44
CA ARG A 226 8.42 11.29 18.68
C ARG A 226 7.16 11.65 17.93
N THR A 227 6.57 10.66 17.27
CA THR A 227 5.22 10.74 16.70
C THR A 227 4.24 11.03 17.81
N THR A 228 3.51 12.13 17.72
CA THR A 228 2.57 12.54 18.75
C THR A 228 1.13 12.41 18.27
N LEU A 229 0.21 12.27 19.21
CA LEU A 229 -1.21 12.36 18.94
C LEU A 229 -1.57 13.70 18.26
N TYR A 230 -0.80 14.75 18.52
CA TYR A 230 -0.98 16.08 17.95
C TYR A 230 -0.86 16.10 16.41
N GLU A 231 -0.02 15.28 15.80
CA GLU A 231 0.02 15.15 14.33
C GLU A 231 -1.34 14.78 13.75
N ASN A 232 -2.07 13.86 14.40
CA ASN A 232 -3.42 13.47 13.96
C ASN A 232 -4.42 14.60 14.18
N ILE A 233 -4.31 15.30 15.30
CA ILE A 233 -5.17 16.47 15.61
C ILE A 233 -4.93 17.57 14.58
N ASP A 234 -3.68 17.83 14.20
CA ASP A 234 -3.34 18.85 13.21
C ASP A 234 -3.84 18.47 11.82
N VAL A 235 -3.74 17.19 11.42
CA VAL A 235 -4.34 16.68 10.17
C VAL A 235 -5.83 17.02 10.12
N PHE A 236 -6.57 16.66 11.16
CA PHE A 236 -8.02 16.90 11.21
C PHE A 236 -8.38 18.37 11.39
N ARG A 237 -7.54 19.14 12.03
CA ARG A 237 -7.79 20.55 12.31
C ARG A 237 -7.42 21.47 11.15
N GLU A 238 -6.28 21.22 10.51
CA GLU A 238 -5.70 22.13 9.53
C GLU A 238 -5.91 21.66 8.09
N TYR A 239 -5.81 20.36 7.85
CA TYR A 239 -5.84 19.80 6.50
C TYR A 239 -7.24 19.35 6.08
N VAL A 240 -7.96 18.62 6.92
CA VAL A 240 -9.31 18.15 6.59
C VAL A 240 -10.27 19.29 6.22
N PRO A 241 -10.29 20.47 6.90
CA PRO A 241 -11.14 21.59 6.49
C PRO A 241 -10.71 22.29 5.20
N LYS A 242 -9.47 22.08 4.76
CA LYS A 242 -8.93 22.67 3.53
C LYS A 242 -9.11 21.76 2.31
N LEU A 243 -9.32 20.48 2.54
CA LEU A 243 -9.67 19.53 1.49
C LEU A 243 -11.09 19.80 0.99
N GLU A 244 -11.35 19.52 -0.26
CA GLU A 244 -12.68 19.65 -0.85
C GLU A 244 -13.72 18.85 -0.06
N LYS A 245 -14.99 19.19 -0.20
CA LYS A 245 -16.06 18.52 0.54
C LYS A 245 -16.01 17.02 0.29
N TYR A 246 -15.87 16.25 1.37
CA TYR A 246 -15.97 14.80 1.28
C TYR A 246 -17.36 14.39 0.79
N ALA A 247 -17.36 13.45 -0.10
CA ALA A 247 -18.55 12.79 -0.63
C ALA A 247 -18.65 11.34 -0.11
N PRO A 248 -19.81 10.69 -0.22
CA PRO A 248 -19.99 9.31 0.21
C PRO A 248 -19.03 8.32 -0.48
N GLU A 249 -18.66 8.58 -1.73
CA GLU A 249 -17.73 7.77 -2.51
C GLU A 249 -16.25 7.96 -2.16
N ASP A 250 -15.90 8.92 -1.31
CA ASP A 250 -14.53 9.15 -0.89
C ASP A 250 -14.03 8.03 0.04
N VAL A 251 -12.73 7.82 0.05
CA VAL A 251 -12.07 6.80 0.88
C VAL A 251 -11.05 7.46 1.81
N ALA A 252 -11.15 7.17 3.09
CA ALA A 252 -10.16 7.59 4.09
C ALA A 252 -9.37 6.38 4.59
N ILE A 253 -8.04 6.41 4.46
CA ILE A 253 -7.14 5.33 4.86
C ILE A 253 -6.08 5.90 5.81
N PHE A 254 -6.11 5.50 7.07
CA PHE A 254 -5.20 6.05 8.07
C PHE A 254 -4.32 4.97 8.67
N GLU A 255 -3.02 5.18 8.58
CA GLU A 255 -2.06 4.39 9.32
C GLU A 255 -2.12 4.78 10.80
N ASN A 256 -2.37 3.80 11.66
CA ASN A 256 -2.31 3.97 13.10
C ASN A 256 -0.86 3.94 13.58
N GLN A 257 -0.51 4.80 14.51
CA GLN A 257 0.84 4.84 15.06
C GLN A 257 1.21 3.56 15.82
N GLY A 258 0.23 2.94 16.51
CA GLY A 258 0.42 1.67 17.22
C GLY A 258 1.46 1.75 18.34
N ILE A 259 1.57 2.87 19.06
CA ILE A 259 2.61 3.09 20.07
C ILE A 259 2.09 2.79 21.48
N THR A 260 0.86 3.15 21.79
CA THR A 260 0.20 2.87 23.08
C THR A 260 -1.23 2.41 22.84
N GLU A 261 -1.78 1.61 23.77
CA GLU A 261 -3.18 1.19 23.73
C GLU A 261 -4.11 2.41 23.61
N TYR A 262 -3.86 3.45 24.41
CA TYR A 262 -4.69 4.66 24.44
C TYR A 262 -4.70 5.41 23.11
N THR A 263 -3.54 5.67 22.52
CA THR A 263 -3.46 6.40 21.24
C THR A 263 -4.03 5.60 20.09
N THR A 264 -3.82 4.28 20.08
CA THR A 264 -4.37 3.36 19.09
C THR A 264 -5.90 3.36 19.14
N ARG A 265 -6.47 3.22 20.33
CA ARG A 265 -7.92 3.28 20.55
C ARG A 265 -8.50 4.63 20.13
N LEU A 266 -7.83 5.73 20.47
CA LEU A 266 -8.33 7.08 20.16
C LEU A 266 -8.44 7.31 18.64
N ILE A 267 -7.49 6.79 17.83
CA ILE A 267 -7.57 6.84 16.37
C ILE A 267 -8.74 6.01 15.87
N ASN A 268 -8.91 4.79 16.38
CA ASN A 268 -9.97 3.89 15.98
C ASN A 268 -11.37 4.43 16.35
N GLU A 269 -11.57 4.92 17.58
CA GLU A 269 -12.90 5.32 18.05
C GLU A 269 -13.26 6.78 17.73
N SER A 270 -12.28 7.69 17.80
CA SER A 270 -12.58 9.12 17.82
C SER A 270 -12.16 9.87 16.57
N PHE A 271 -11.08 9.45 15.91
CA PHE A 271 -10.57 10.18 14.76
C PHE A 271 -11.12 9.68 13.43
N LEU A 272 -11.26 8.40 13.22
CA LEU A 272 -11.73 7.88 11.94
C LEU A 272 -13.02 7.07 12.03
N ASP A 273 -13.28 6.40 13.16
CA ASP A 273 -14.44 5.51 13.30
C ASP A 273 -14.53 4.53 12.11
N PRO A 274 -13.51 3.67 11.92
CA PRO A 274 -13.34 2.88 10.70
C PRO A 274 -14.38 1.77 10.57
N HIS A 275 -14.74 1.45 9.34
CA HIS A 275 -15.51 0.24 9.02
C HIS A 275 -14.62 -1.00 9.05
N VAL A 276 -13.37 -0.86 8.59
CA VAL A 276 -12.38 -1.93 8.55
C VAL A 276 -11.09 -1.50 9.23
N ILE A 277 -10.56 -2.37 10.08
CA ILE A 277 -9.23 -2.24 10.66
C ILE A 277 -8.37 -3.38 10.13
N VAL A 278 -7.29 -3.05 9.42
CA VAL A 278 -6.27 -4.01 9.02
C VAL A 278 -5.26 -4.12 10.15
N LEU A 279 -5.21 -5.26 10.82
CA LEU A 279 -4.18 -5.57 11.81
C LEU A 279 -3.08 -6.39 11.13
N THR A 280 -2.00 -5.75 10.73
CA THR A 280 -0.97 -6.38 9.87
C THR A 280 -0.29 -7.58 10.53
N ASN A 281 0.24 -7.41 11.73
CA ASN A 281 0.85 -8.48 12.52
C ASN A 281 1.10 -8.02 13.96
N ILE A 282 1.45 -8.99 14.83
CA ILE A 282 1.87 -8.79 16.21
C ILE A 282 3.32 -9.29 16.34
N ARG A 283 4.27 -8.39 16.49
CA ARG A 283 5.70 -8.68 16.71
C ARG A 283 6.21 -7.98 17.96
N ARG A 284 7.38 -8.36 18.43
CA ARG A 284 8.01 -7.74 19.62
C ARG A 284 8.62 -6.39 19.26
N ASP A 285 7.83 -5.36 19.32
CA ASP A 285 8.27 -3.95 19.26
C ASP A 285 7.43 -3.10 20.21
N HIS A 286 7.91 -1.90 20.56
CA HIS A 286 7.24 -1.02 21.54
C HIS A 286 6.94 -1.70 22.89
N GLN A 287 7.84 -2.57 23.35
CA GLN A 287 7.66 -3.36 24.57
C GLN A 287 7.49 -2.50 25.83
N ASP A 288 8.04 -1.30 25.82
CA ASP A 288 7.88 -0.29 26.89
C ASP A 288 6.46 0.33 26.99
N THR A 289 5.60 0.13 25.97
CA THR A 289 4.31 0.82 25.89
C THR A 289 3.13 -0.08 25.53
N LEU A 290 3.35 -1.15 24.77
CA LEU A 290 2.31 -2.08 24.34
C LEU A 290 2.30 -3.38 25.16
N GLY A 291 3.46 -3.80 25.72
CA GLY A 291 3.59 -5.00 26.51
C GLY A 291 4.92 -5.72 26.28
N GLU A 292 5.39 -6.47 27.26
CA GLU A 292 6.71 -7.11 27.26
C GLU A 292 6.82 -8.30 26.30
N ASN A 293 5.69 -8.89 25.94
CA ASN A 293 5.62 -10.07 25.09
C ASN A 293 4.49 -9.96 24.05
N ARG A 294 4.47 -10.87 23.06
CA ARG A 294 3.49 -10.84 21.96
C ARG A 294 2.04 -10.93 22.45
N THR A 295 1.76 -11.67 23.52
CA THR A 295 0.40 -11.80 24.07
C THR A 295 -0.09 -10.50 24.69
N GLU A 296 0.78 -9.78 25.40
CA GLU A 296 0.44 -8.46 25.96
C GLU A 296 0.27 -7.41 24.88
N ILE A 297 1.13 -7.42 23.85
CA ILE A 297 0.97 -6.57 22.68
C ILE A 297 -0.35 -6.87 21.97
N ALA A 298 -0.70 -8.14 21.75
CA ALA A 298 -1.98 -8.56 21.20
C ALA A 298 -3.17 -8.06 22.04
N ARG A 299 -3.06 -8.12 23.38
CA ARG A 299 -4.06 -7.57 24.31
C ARG A 299 -4.25 -6.07 24.10
N SER A 300 -3.17 -5.31 23.97
CA SER A 300 -3.24 -3.85 23.77
C SER A 300 -3.92 -3.49 22.46
N PHE A 301 -3.68 -4.26 21.38
CA PHE A 301 -4.40 -4.09 20.13
C PHE A 301 -5.86 -4.49 20.25
N ALA A 302 -6.19 -5.65 20.83
CA ALA A 302 -7.57 -6.11 20.99
C ALA A 302 -8.44 -5.09 21.76
N LYS A 303 -7.91 -4.51 22.83
CA LYS A 303 -8.60 -3.47 23.61
C LYS A 303 -8.79 -2.15 22.86
N SER A 304 -8.08 -1.93 21.78
CA SER A 304 -8.20 -0.73 20.96
C SER A 304 -9.26 -0.84 19.85
N ILE A 305 -9.90 -2.00 19.70
CA ILE A 305 -10.87 -2.27 18.64
C ILE A 305 -12.27 -1.82 19.07
N PRO A 306 -12.94 -0.96 18.28
CA PRO A 306 -14.34 -0.59 18.54
C PRO A 306 -15.29 -1.75 18.19
N PRO A 307 -16.43 -1.88 18.91
CA PRO A 307 -17.36 -3.01 18.72
C PRO A 307 -17.98 -3.13 17.32
N SER A 308 -18.01 -2.03 16.58
CA SER A 308 -18.62 -1.97 15.23
C SER A 308 -17.67 -2.27 14.09
N ALA A 309 -16.37 -2.44 14.37
CA ALA A 309 -15.37 -2.62 13.32
C ALA A 309 -15.28 -4.08 12.83
N HIS A 310 -14.95 -4.24 11.56
CA HIS A 310 -14.49 -5.49 10.99
C HIS A 310 -12.96 -5.50 10.92
N ILE A 311 -12.34 -6.58 11.40
CA ILE A 311 -10.88 -6.69 11.46
C ILE A 311 -10.38 -7.69 10.42
N VAL A 312 -9.53 -7.21 9.51
CA VAL A 312 -8.72 -8.03 8.61
C VAL A 312 -7.38 -8.26 9.29
N CYS A 313 -7.13 -9.50 9.75
CA CYS A 313 -5.98 -9.84 10.59
C CYS A 313 -4.91 -10.61 9.80
N GLY A 314 -3.75 -9.99 9.62
CA GLY A 314 -2.58 -10.62 8.98
C GLY A 314 -1.74 -11.50 9.92
N GLU A 315 -2.07 -11.56 11.22
CA GLU A 315 -1.33 -12.40 12.17
C GLU A 315 -1.51 -13.89 11.84
N GLN A 316 -0.39 -14.58 11.57
CA GLN A 316 -0.39 -15.99 11.15
C GLN A 316 -0.05 -16.95 12.29
N HIS A 317 0.47 -16.46 13.44
CA HIS A 317 0.78 -17.34 14.56
C HIS A 317 -0.52 -17.82 15.25
N PRO A 318 -0.82 -19.12 15.25
CA PRO A 318 -2.15 -19.62 15.61
C PRO A 318 -2.57 -19.23 17.03
N VAL A 319 -1.68 -19.31 18.02
CA VAL A 319 -1.98 -18.96 19.42
C VAL A 319 -2.30 -17.47 19.59
N ILE A 320 -1.60 -16.60 18.84
CA ILE A 320 -1.82 -15.14 18.91
C ILE A 320 -3.12 -14.79 18.19
N TYR A 321 -3.38 -15.39 17.03
CA TYR A 321 -4.63 -15.18 16.30
C TYR A 321 -5.85 -15.65 17.12
N GLU A 322 -5.82 -16.85 17.67
CA GLU A 322 -6.90 -17.39 18.52
C GLU A 322 -7.17 -16.49 19.74
N TYR A 323 -6.11 -15.93 20.34
CA TYR A 323 -6.24 -14.96 21.41
C TYR A 323 -6.96 -13.68 20.93
N LEU A 324 -6.51 -13.11 19.79
CA LEU A 324 -7.13 -11.91 19.21
C LEU A 324 -8.59 -12.16 18.83
N GLU A 325 -8.89 -13.28 18.18
CA GLU A 325 -10.24 -13.65 17.78
C GLU A 325 -11.19 -13.70 18.97
N ARG A 326 -10.78 -14.38 20.04
CA ARG A 326 -11.57 -14.49 21.28
C ARG A 326 -11.83 -13.11 21.92
N GLU A 327 -10.79 -12.30 22.09
CA GLU A 327 -10.90 -11.00 22.76
C GLU A 327 -11.69 -9.98 21.92
N ILE A 328 -11.49 -9.97 20.61
CA ILE A 328 -12.16 -9.05 19.69
C ILE A 328 -13.64 -9.42 19.53
N THR A 329 -13.96 -10.68 19.30
CA THR A 329 -15.35 -11.13 19.16
C THR A 329 -16.16 -10.95 20.45
N ALA A 330 -15.52 -11.04 21.61
CA ALA A 330 -16.15 -10.76 22.89
C ALA A 330 -16.62 -9.29 23.01
N THR A 331 -16.07 -8.34 22.25
CA THR A 331 -16.52 -6.94 22.21
C THR A 331 -17.70 -6.71 21.26
N GLY A 332 -18.05 -7.66 20.41
CA GLY A 332 -19.05 -7.55 19.35
C GLY A 332 -18.49 -7.18 17.97
N ALA A 333 -17.19 -6.95 17.86
CA ALA A 333 -16.50 -6.77 16.58
C ALA A 333 -16.36 -8.11 15.84
N THR A 334 -16.12 -8.06 14.54
CA THR A 334 -15.84 -9.24 13.72
C THR A 334 -14.38 -9.27 13.30
N ILE A 335 -13.82 -10.45 13.14
CA ILE A 335 -12.42 -10.63 12.72
C ILE A 335 -12.32 -11.79 11.73
N GLU A 336 -11.52 -11.62 10.70
CA GLU A 336 -11.11 -12.66 9.78
C GLU A 336 -9.60 -12.74 9.67
N GLN A 337 -9.05 -13.95 9.56
CA GLN A 337 -7.62 -14.14 9.30
C GLN A 337 -7.35 -14.03 7.80
N VAL A 338 -6.28 -13.32 7.44
CA VAL A 338 -5.82 -13.26 6.06
C VAL A 338 -5.37 -14.65 5.61
N ALA A 339 -6.04 -15.18 4.59
CA ALA A 339 -5.66 -16.43 3.94
C ALA A 339 -4.47 -16.16 3.00
N ILE A 340 -3.38 -16.92 3.18
CA ILE A 340 -2.21 -16.87 2.32
C ILE A 340 -2.20 -18.15 1.49
N PRO A 341 -2.30 -18.06 0.14
CA PRO A 341 -2.16 -19.20 -0.77
C PRO A 341 -0.86 -19.98 -0.54
N GLU A 342 -0.89 -21.28 -0.81
CA GLU A 342 0.25 -22.18 -0.54
C GLU A 342 1.53 -21.71 -1.26
N GLU A 343 1.41 -21.24 -2.49
CA GLU A 343 2.50 -20.69 -3.31
C GLU A 343 3.15 -19.43 -2.73
N HIS A 344 2.45 -18.71 -1.86
CA HIS A 344 2.95 -17.48 -1.23
C HIS A 344 3.33 -17.67 0.24
N GLN A 345 3.15 -18.89 0.79
CA GLN A 345 3.55 -19.18 2.15
C GLN A 345 5.06 -19.09 2.31
N GLY A 346 5.51 -18.42 3.36
CA GLY A 346 6.93 -18.20 3.64
C GLY A 346 7.55 -17.00 2.91
N LEU A 347 6.84 -16.37 1.96
CA LEU A 347 7.30 -15.11 1.38
C LEU A 347 7.17 -13.96 2.39
N LEU A 348 8.19 -13.13 2.45
CA LEU A 348 8.21 -11.98 3.37
C LEU A 348 7.05 -11.03 3.05
N GLY A 349 6.24 -10.72 4.07
CA GLY A 349 5.15 -9.76 3.95
C GLY A 349 3.92 -10.26 3.19
N ALA A 350 3.82 -11.55 2.88
CA ALA A 350 2.66 -12.13 2.20
C ALA A 350 1.35 -11.79 2.94
N GLU A 351 1.36 -11.84 4.28
CA GLU A 351 0.22 -11.47 5.10
C GLU A 351 -0.26 -10.03 4.86
N THR A 352 0.66 -9.10 4.63
CA THR A 352 0.32 -7.68 4.41
C THR A 352 -0.12 -7.40 2.98
N VAL A 353 0.37 -8.15 2.01
CA VAL A 353 -0.05 -8.03 0.61
C VAL A 353 -1.44 -8.62 0.42
N HIS A 354 -1.67 -9.84 0.93
CA HIS A 354 -2.99 -10.47 0.85
C HIS A 354 -4.05 -9.73 1.67
N ALA A 355 -3.67 -9.05 2.76
CA ALA A 355 -4.58 -8.19 3.51
C ALA A 355 -5.24 -7.09 2.65
N VAL A 356 -4.60 -6.67 1.56
CA VAL A 356 -5.21 -5.71 0.61
C VAL A 356 -6.49 -6.30 0.02
N ASN A 357 -6.45 -7.54 -0.50
CA ASN A 357 -7.61 -8.18 -1.11
C ASN A 357 -8.72 -8.48 -0.09
N HIS A 358 -8.38 -8.93 1.11
CA HIS A 358 -9.33 -9.11 2.20
C HIS A 358 -9.99 -7.77 2.56
N THR A 359 -9.21 -6.69 2.68
CA THR A 359 -9.74 -5.35 2.97
C THR A 359 -10.68 -4.86 1.86
N LEU A 360 -10.32 -5.04 0.59
CA LEU A 360 -11.17 -4.69 -0.53
C LEU A 360 -12.50 -5.44 -0.47
N THR A 361 -12.46 -6.75 -0.24
CA THR A 361 -13.66 -7.59 -0.09
C THR A 361 -14.53 -7.12 1.09
N ALA A 362 -13.92 -6.81 2.23
CA ALA A 362 -14.63 -6.33 3.42
C ALA A 362 -15.38 -5.01 3.20
N VAL A 363 -14.90 -4.16 2.30
CA VAL A 363 -15.59 -2.90 1.92
C VAL A 363 -16.45 -3.03 0.66
N GLY A 364 -16.68 -4.26 0.16
CA GLY A 364 -17.53 -4.52 -1.00
C GLY A 364 -16.86 -4.25 -2.35
N GLU A 365 -15.53 -4.20 -2.38
CA GLU A 365 -14.73 -4.00 -3.58
C GLU A 365 -14.20 -5.32 -4.15
N SER A 366 -14.02 -5.38 -5.46
CA SER A 366 -13.38 -6.54 -6.10
C SER A 366 -11.91 -6.65 -5.67
N PRO A 367 -11.37 -7.86 -5.45
CA PRO A 367 -9.94 -8.03 -5.20
C PRO A 367 -9.11 -7.53 -6.40
N VAL A 368 -7.82 -7.25 -6.17
CA VAL A 368 -6.86 -7.04 -7.26
C VAL A 368 -6.50 -8.38 -7.89
N PRO A 369 -6.15 -8.42 -9.18
CA PRO A 369 -5.74 -9.63 -9.89
C PRO A 369 -4.54 -10.34 -9.25
N SER A 370 -4.42 -11.64 -9.48
CA SER A 370 -3.34 -12.46 -8.88
C SER A 370 -1.95 -12.06 -9.36
N ASP A 371 -1.82 -11.63 -10.61
CA ASP A 371 -0.57 -11.12 -11.17
C ASP A 371 -0.12 -9.81 -10.52
N GLU A 372 -1.05 -8.94 -10.15
CA GLU A 372 -0.74 -7.73 -9.38
C GLU A 372 -0.33 -8.07 -7.93
N ILE A 373 -0.95 -9.05 -7.30
CA ILE A 373 -0.53 -9.57 -5.99
C ILE A 373 0.90 -10.13 -6.09
N GLN A 374 1.20 -10.93 -7.12
CA GLN A 374 2.54 -11.46 -7.35
C GLN A 374 3.56 -10.33 -7.54
N ALA A 375 3.24 -9.32 -8.34
CA ALA A 375 4.10 -8.15 -8.54
C ALA A 375 4.36 -7.39 -7.23
N TYR A 376 3.36 -7.27 -6.35
CA TYR A 376 3.57 -6.68 -5.02
C TYR A 376 4.48 -7.54 -4.13
N LEU A 377 4.34 -8.86 -4.18
CA LEU A 377 5.20 -9.78 -3.44
C LEU A 377 6.64 -9.70 -3.94
N ASP A 378 6.85 -9.77 -5.25
CA ASP A 378 8.18 -9.69 -5.88
C ASP A 378 8.90 -8.38 -5.51
N GLN A 379 8.17 -7.27 -5.50
CA GLN A 379 8.72 -5.95 -5.18
C GLN A 379 9.25 -5.84 -3.74
N ILE A 380 8.69 -6.60 -2.80
CA ILE A 380 9.07 -6.50 -1.38
C ILE A 380 10.03 -7.59 -0.93
N GLN A 381 10.30 -8.59 -1.76
CA GLN A 381 11.32 -9.57 -1.40
C GLN A 381 12.69 -8.88 -1.30
N PRO A 382 13.44 -9.16 -0.24
CA PRO A 382 14.75 -8.57 -0.08
C PRO A 382 15.73 -9.16 -1.07
N ALA A 383 16.56 -8.30 -1.64
CA ALA A 383 17.65 -8.72 -2.51
C ALA A 383 18.93 -7.97 -2.12
N TRP A 384 20.06 -8.63 -2.23
CA TRP A 384 21.36 -7.99 -2.02
C TRP A 384 21.59 -6.87 -3.03
N THR A 385 22.02 -5.73 -2.56
CA THR A 385 22.56 -4.69 -3.42
C THR A 385 24.03 -5.03 -3.74
N THR A 386 24.30 -5.22 -5.01
CA THR A 386 25.67 -5.48 -5.47
C THR A 386 26.43 -4.17 -5.61
N VAL A 387 27.54 -4.07 -4.90
CA VAL A 387 28.46 -2.93 -4.95
C VAL A 387 29.86 -3.40 -5.37
N PRO A 388 30.79 -2.52 -5.76
CA PRO A 388 32.18 -2.90 -5.88
C PRO A 388 32.66 -3.59 -4.59
N ASN A 389 33.32 -4.71 -4.73
CA ASN A 389 33.90 -5.55 -3.67
C ASN A 389 32.92 -6.35 -2.80
N GLY A 390 31.60 -6.40 -3.11
CA GLY A 390 30.72 -7.26 -2.34
C GLY A 390 29.22 -7.04 -2.47
N LEU A 391 28.51 -7.59 -1.51
CA LEU A 391 27.06 -7.54 -1.39
C LEU A 391 26.70 -6.80 -0.10
N VAL A 392 25.72 -5.91 -0.17
CA VAL A 392 25.23 -5.15 0.98
C VAL A 392 23.71 -5.22 1.02
N PHE A 393 23.14 -5.40 2.21
CA PHE A 393 21.73 -5.19 2.45
C PHE A 393 21.53 -4.22 3.63
N ASN A 394 20.82 -3.11 3.37
CA ASN A 394 20.48 -2.17 4.41
C ASN A 394 19.12 -2.51 5.04
N ALA A 395 19.18 -3.29 6.14
CA ALA A 395 18.01 -3.66 6.94
C ALA A 395 17.63 -2.61 8.01
N ALA A 396 18.25 -1.44 8.01
CA ALA A 396 18.07 -0.44 9.07
C ALA A 396 16.61 0.08 9.16
N GLU A 397 15.84 0.04 8.08
CA GLU A 397 14.41 0.40 8.09
C GLU A 397 13.55 -0.61 8.84
N VAL A 398 14.00 -1.85 8.96
CA VAL A 398 13.22 -2.93 9.57
C VAL A 398 13.06 -2.75 11.08
N ASN A 399 14.08 -2.21 11.73
CA ASN A 399 14.07 -1.69 13.11
C ASN A 399 13.89 -2.68 14.28
N ASP A 400 13.58 -3.96 14.08
CA ASP A 400 13.46 -4.97 15.13
C ASP A 400 14.10 -6.30 14.74
N VAL A 401 14.48 -7.07 15.73
CA VAL A 401 15.24 -8.31 15.54
C VAL A 401 14.42 -9.39 14.81
N GLU A 402 13.14 -9.57 15.14
CA GLU A 402 12.30 -10.60 14.49
C GLU A 402 12.17 -10.34 12.98
N SER A 403 11.95 -9.08 12.62
CA SER A 403 11.86 -8.68 11.21
C SER A 403 13.22 -8.70 10.51
N THR A 404 14.29 -8.32 11.22
CA THR A 404 15.66 -8.39 10.69
C THR A 404 16.05 -9.83 10.37
N GLU A 405 15.73 -10.77 11.24
CA GLU A 405 15.97 -12.20 11.01
C GLU A 405 15.13 -12.75 9.86
N ALA A 406 13.86 -12.37 9.76
CA ALA A 406 13.01 -12.77 8.64
C ALA A 406 13.56 -12.28 7.29
N VAL A 407 14.06 -11.04 7.24
CA VAL A 407 14.74 -10.50 6.05
C VAL A 407 16.03 -11.26 5.76
N ARG A 408 16.88 -11.52 6.77
CA ARG A 408 18.10 -12.29 6.60
C ARG A 408 17.83 -13.68 6.01
N GLN A 409 16.83 -14.39 6.55
CA GLN A 409 16.44 -15.71 6.06
C GLN A 409 15.89 -15.69 4.62
N ALA A 410 15.24 -14.61 4.22
CA ALA A 410 14.73 -14.44 2.86
C ALA A 410 15.83 -14.07 1.84
N LEU A 411 16.99 -13.56 2.30
CA LEU A 411 18.12 -13.25 1.44
C LEU A 411 18.89 -14.51 1.05
N GLU A 412 19.15 -14.70 -0.23
CA GLU A 412 19.99 -15.78 -0.73
C GLU A 412 21.43 -15.63 -0.21
N ASN A 413 22.11 -16.76 0.04
CA ASN A 413 23.52 -16.78 0.50
C ASN A 413 23.79 -16.02 1.80
N SER A 414 22.81 -15.91 2.71
CA SER A 414 22.93 -15.23 4.00
C SER A 414 23.45 -16.13 5.14
N ASN A 415 24.02 -17.29 4.81
CA ASN A 415 24.52 -18.24 5.81
C ASN A 415 25.74 -17.72 6.59
N ARG A 416 26.50 -16.79 6.02
CA ARG A 416 27.55 -16.05 6.69
C ARG A 416 27.48 -14.59 6.28
N ILE A 417 27.46 -13.68 7.25
CA ILE A 417 27.33 -12.24 7.05
C ILE A 417 28.27 -11.47 7.97
N ILE A 418 28.60 -10.25 7.59
CA ILE A 418 29.18 -9.23 8.47
C ILE A 418 28.05 -8.31 8.94
N PRO A 419 27.62 -8.38 10.20
CA PRO A 419 26.61 -7.51 10.74
C PRO A 419 27.20 -6.17 11.19
N PHE A 420 26.56 -5.07 10.85
CA PHE A 420 26.79 -3.76 11.41
C PHE A 420 25.49 -3.25 12.03
N VAL A 421 25.52 -2.85 13.31
CA VAL A 421 24.32 -2.34 13.99
C VAL A 421 24.54 -0.91 14.50
N PHE A 422 23.58 -0.03 14.20
CA PHE A 422 23.54 1.34 14.71
C PHE A 422 22.55 1.47 15.87
N LEU A 423 23.03 1.85 17.06
CA LEU A 423 22.26 1.93 18.30
C LEU A 423 21.81 3.35 18.62
N ARG A 424 20.54 3.52 18.96
CA ARG A 424 19.95 4.81 19.35
C ARG A 424 19.82 4.97 20.87
N PRO A 425 20.01 6.19 21.40
CA PRO A 425 19.93 6.45 22.85
C PRO A 425 18.51 6.29 23.43
N ASP A 426 17.48 6.47 22.61
CA ASP A 426 16.07 6.42 23.01
C ASP A 426 15.43 5.02 22.91
N ARG A 427 16.21 3.96 22.62
CA ARG A 427 15.73 2.60 22.34
C ARG A 427 16.54 1.51 23.04
N ARG A 428 16.73 1.65 24.37
CA ARG A 428 17.53 0.71 25.17
C ARG A 428 17.07 -0.74 25.10
N GLY A 429 15.76 -0.98 25.04
CA GLY A 429 15.21 -2.34 24.89
C GLY A 429 15.64 -3.01 23.58
N ARG A 430 15.77 -2.25 22.49
CA ARG A 430 16.32 -2.76 21.23
C ARG A 430 17.80 -3.13 21.32
N THR A 431 18.59 -2.36 22.05
CA THR A 431 20.02 -2.69 22.28
C THR A 431 20.15 -4.09 22.88
N ALA A 432 19.41 -4.38 23.94
CA ALA A 432 19.41 -5.71 24.56
C ALA A 432 18.92 -6.82 23.60
N SER A 433 17.91 -6.53 22.77
CA SER A 433 17.44 -7.49 21.76
C SER A 433 18.50 -7.78 20.69
N PHE A 434 19.25 -6.78 20.24
CA PHE A 434 20.33 -6.96 19.28
C PHE A 434 21.55 -7.67 19.90
N VAL A 435 21.88 -7.47 21.19
CA VAL A 435 22.89 -8.27 21.91
C VAL A 435 22.51 -9.76 21.82
N SER A 436 21.30 -10.11 22.24
CA SER A 436 20.81 -11.49 22.18
C SER A 436 20.77 -12.06 20.74
N TYR A 437 20.53 -11.20 19.76
CA TYR A 437 20.51 -11.61 18.35
C TYR A 437 21.90 -11.90 17.81
N PHE A 438 22.89 -11.08 18.13
CA PHE A 438 24.29 -11.33 17.76
C PHE A 438 24.80 -12.63 18.40
N ASP A 439 24.49 -12.85 19.68
CA ASP A 439 24.80 -14.11 20.35
C ASP A 439 24.18 -15.33 19.66
N HIS A 440 22.92 -15.19 19.26
CA HIS A 440 22.22 -16.26 18.53
C HIS A 440 22.84 -16.54 17.16
N LEU A 441 23.20 -15.49 16.39
CA LEU A 441 23.87 -15.64 15.10
C LEU A 441 25.27 -16.26 15.26
N ALA A 442 25.99 -15.90 16.30
CA ALA A 442 27.31 -16.48 16.62
C ALA A 442 27.19 -17.96 17.03
N ASP A 443 26.23 -18.31 17.90
CA ASP A 443 25.96 -19.68 18.29
C ASP A 443 25.60 -20.59 17.09
N GLN A 444 24.98 -20.01 16.06
CA GLN A 444 24.67 -20.69 14.78
C GLN A 444 25.82 -20.69 13.75
N GLY A 445 26.94 -20.01 14.05
CA GLY A 445 28.07 -19.87 13.12
C GLY A 445 27.79 -19.00 11.89
N ILE A 446 26.77 -18.13 11.96
CA ILE A 446 26.39 -17.19 10.89
C ILE A 446 27.34 -15.98 10.91
N ILE A 447 27.78 -15.56 12.09
CA ILE A 447 28.75 -14.48 12.28
C ILE A 447 29.94 -14.95 13.12
N ASP A 448 31.14 -14.50 12.77
CA ASP A 448 32.36 -14.68 13.58
C ASP A 448 32.67 -13.39 14.36
N ALA A 449 32.40 -12.24 13.76
CA ALA A 449 32.60 -10.92 14.32
C ALA A 449 31.52 -9.96 13.84
N GLY A 450 31.35 -8.82 14.49
CA GLY A 450 30.39 -7.81 14.12
C GLY A 450 30.89 -6.38 14.41
N TYR A 451 30.09 -5.42 14.00
CA TYR A 451 30.38 -4.00 14.15
C TYR A 451 29.23 -3.28 14.82
N VAL A 452 29.55 -2.34 15.70
CA VAL A 452 28.54 -1.55 16.40
C VAL A 452 28.92 -0.08 16.41
N MET A 453 27.94 0.79 16.26
CA MET A 453 28.06 2.23 16.37
C MET A 453 26.91 2.84 17.15
N GLY A 454 27.10 4.01 17.72
CA GLY A 454 26.05 4.81 18.35
C GLY A 454 26.02 4.68 19.88
N SER A 455 24.88 5.02 20.47
CA SER A 455 24.74 5.13 21.92
C SER A 455 24.73 3.76 22.61
N GLY A 456 25.70 3.54 23.50
CA GLY A 456 25.81 2.28 24.23
C GLY A 456 26.58 1.19 23.48
N SER A 457 27.36 1.55 22.45
CA SER A 457 28.22 0.63 21.69
C SER A 457 29.17 -0.15 22.58
N SER A 458 29.83 0.51 23.58
CA SER A 458 30.73 -0.16 24.53
C SER A 458 30.00 -1.19 25.40
N VAL A 459 28.79 -0.90 25.84
CA VAL A 459 27.97 -1.88 26.59
C VAL A 459 27.62 -3.06 25.70
N PHE A 460 27.21 -2.79 24.47
CA PHE A 460 26.88 -3.82 23.48
C PHE A 460 28.09 -4.74 23.22
N ALA A 461 29.26 -4.17 22.94
CA ALA A 461 30.50 -4.92 22.68
C ALA A 461 30.95 -5.76 23.88
N ASN A 462 30.69 -5.29 25.10
CA ASN A 462 31.05 -6.03 26.31
C ASN A 462 30.05 -7.13 26.70
N GLU A 463 28.78 -7.00 26.30
CA GLU A 463 27.74 -7.97 26.66
C GLU A 463 27.59 -9.08 25.63
N THR A 464 27.98 -8.89 24.36
CA THR A 464 27.93 -9.93 23.32
C THR A 464 29.04 -10.97 23.50
N LYS A 465 28.74 -12.23 23.15
CA LYS A 465 29.71 -13.35 23.20
C LYS A 465 30.67 -13.35 22.02
N CYS A 466 30.27 -12.80 20.87
CA CYS A 466 31.15 -12.69 19.71
C CYS A 466 32.04 -11.44 19.78
N GLU A 467 33.10 -11.45 19.00
CA GLU A 467 33.96 -10.27 18.85
C GLU A 467 33.21 -9.14 18.15
N VAL A 468 33.09 -7.99 18.81
CA VAL A 468 32.43 -6.80 18.24
C VAL A 468 33.36 -5.63 18.26
N THR A 469 33.54 -5.01 17.08
CA THR A 469 34.33 -3.80 16.92
C THR A 469 33.44 -2.56 17.02
N GLU A 470 33.79 -1.64 17.92
CA GLU A 470 33.15 -0.34 18.00
C GLU A 470 33.64 0.58 16.87
N ILE A 471 32.71 1.27 16.24
CA ILE A 471 32.99 2.33 15.26
C ILE A 471 32.82 3.68 15.93
N ASP A 472 33.77 4.57 15.72
CA ASP A 472 33.76 5.92 16.28
C ASP A 472 32.60 6.75 15.71
N ALA A 473 32.05 7.65 16.53
CA ALA A 473 30.87 8.44 16.16
C ALA A 473 31.12 9.46 15.02
N ASP A 474 32.36 9.79 14.77
CA ASP A 474 32.85 10.70 13.72
C ASP A 474 33.46 9.95 12.52
N ALA A 475 33.32 8.63 12.46
CA ALA A 475 33.83 7.82 11.36
C ALA A 475 33.20 8.21 10.03
N ASP A 476 33.98 8.19 8.97
CA ASP A 476 33.52 8.43 7.61
C ASP A 476 32.71 7.23 7.08
N PRO A 477 31.47 7.43 6.61
CA PRO A 477 30.61 6.34 6.10
C PRO A 477 31.23 5.53 4.95
N GLU A 478 31.98 6.17 4.05
CA GLU A 478 32.68 5.52 2.95
C GLU A 478 33.75 4.55 3.48
N ALA A 479 34.60 5.03 4.39
CA ALA A 479 35.63 4.21 4.99
C ALA A 479 35.08 3.05 5.85
N VAL A 480 33.93 3.27 6.52
CA VAL A 480 33.26 2.22 7.29
C VAL A 480 32.72 1.14 6.32
N LEU A 481 32.09 1.53 5.22
CA LEU A 481 31.55 0.58 4.24
C LEU A 481 32.70 -0.24 3.61
N ASP A 482 33.81 0.38 3.25
CA ASP A 482 35.00 -0.33 2.74
C ASP A 482 35.52 -1.36 3.74
N ARG A 483 35.67 -0.98 5.00
CA ARG A 483 36.10 -1.88 6.06
C ARG A 483 35.19 -3.08 6.25
N LEU A 484 33.87 -2.89 6.13
CA LEU A 484 32.90 -3.98 6.22
C LEU A 484 33.03 -4.93 5.02
N LEU A 485 33.21 -4.39 3.81
CA LEU A 485 33.33 -5.16 2.57
C LEU A 485 34.68 -5.92 2.46
N ASP A 486 35.74 -5.43 3.10
CA ASP A 486 37.08 -6.09 3.09
C ASP A 486 37.07 -7.50 3.71
N HIS A 487 36.02 -7.87 4.46
CA HIS A 487 35.85 -9.23 4.96
C HIS A 487 35.47 -10.23 3.86
N GLY A 488 35.05 -9.79 2.67
CA GLY A 488 34.66 -10.65 1.56
C GLY A 488 33.39 -11.45 1.79
N GLN A 489 32.61 -11.09 2.80
CA GLN A 489 31.30 -11.68 3.11
C GLN A 489 30.20 -10.64 2.89
N PRO A 490 28.94 -11.06 2.64
CA PRO A 490 27.81 -10.13 2.54
C PRO A 490 27.64 -9.29 3.81
N VAL A 491 27.45 -7.99 3.64
CA VAL A 491 27.29 -7.03 4.74
C VAL A 491 25.81 -6.78 5.00
N MET A 492 25.37 -6.94 6.25
CA MET A 492 24.01 -6.63 6.67
C MET A 492 24.00 -5.46 7.66
N ILE A 493 23.48 -4.32 7.23
CA ILE A 493 23.37 -3.11 8.03
C ILE A 493 22.04 -3.11 8.77
N MET A 494 22.06 -2.88 10.09
CA MET A 494 20.90 -3.00 10.99
C MET A 494 20.76 -1.74 11.85
N GLY A 495 19.61 -1.57 12.47
CA GLY A 495 19.38 -0.54 13.47
C GLY A 495 18.37 0.50 13.07
N ASN A 496 18.76 1.67 12.57
CA ASN A 496 17.82 2.76 12.33
C ASN A 496 18.32 3.75 11.26
N THR A 497 17.40 4.25 10.42
CA THR A 497 17.67 5.19 9.31
C THR A 497 17.55 6.67 9.69
N VAL A 498 17.21 7.00 10.94
CA VAL A 498 16.94 8.40 11.34
C VAL A 498 18.22 9.20 11.50
N ASP A 499 19.32 8.53 11.85
CA ASP A 499 20.60 9.17 12.06
C ASP A 499 21.24 9.66 10.74
N GLU A 500 22.04 10.72 10.81
CA GLU A 500 22.69 11.29 9.64
C GLU A 500 23.72 10.33 9.04
N PHE A 501 24.52 9.66 9.88
CA PHE A 501 25.46 8.64 9.43
C PHE A 501 24.76 7.51 8.65
N MET A 502 23.62 7.03 9.16
CA MET A 502 22.87 5.97 8.50
C MET A 502 22.25 6.39 7.15
N ARG A 503 21.91 7.66 7.00
CA ARG A 503 21.47 8.20 5.68
C ARG A 503 22.64 8.35 4.72
N GLN A 504 23.82 8.73 5.21
CA GLN A 504 25.02 8.87 4.39
C GLN A 504 25.50 7.50 3.90
N ILE A 505 25.54 6.47 4.77
CA ILE A 505 25.92 5.10 4.35
C ILE A 505 24.93 4.52 3.34
N ASP A 506 23.63 4.79 3.48
CA ASP A 506 22.61 4.40 2.51
C ASP A 506 22.82 5.10 1.16
N SER A 507 23.12 6.39 1.17
CA SER A 507 23.47 7.16 -0.03
C SER A 507 24.72 6.61 -0.72
N GLU A 508 25.73 6.21 0.03
CA GLU A 508 26.98 5.64 -0.47
C GLU A 508 26.73 4.28 -1.14
N ILE A 509 25.95 3.40 -0.51
CA ILE A 509 25.55 2.10 -1.09
C ILE A 509 24.87 2.32 -2.44
N ASN A 510 23.90 3.24 -2.50
CA ASN A 510 23.15 3.55 -3.73
C ASN A 510 24.07 4.15 -4.82
N SER A 511 25.00 5.02 -4.47
CA SER A 511 25.97 5.61 -5.39
C SER A 511 26.86 4.53 -6.02
N ARG A 512 27.40 3.61 -5.21
CA ARG A 512 28.25 2.50 -5.68
C ARG A 512 27.49 1.52 -6.58
N ALA A 513 26.24 1.20 -6.23
CA ALA A 513 25.40 0.32 -7.04
C ALA A 513 25.11 0.92 -8.42
N GLN A 514 24.83 2.22 -8.51
CA GLN A 514 24.60 2.94 -9.76
C GLN A 514 25.85 3.00 -10.62
N SER A 515 27.00 3.29 -10.02
CA SER A 515 28.29 3.35 -10.72
C SER A 515 28.66 2.02 -11.36
N ARG A 516 28.41 0.90 -10.67
CA ARG A 516 28.64 -0.43 -11.20
C ARG A 516 27.72 -0.74 -12.39
N SER A 517 26.43 -0.43 -12.30
CA SER A 517 25.48 -0.67 -13.40
C SER A 517 25.83 0.12 -14.67
N LEU A 518 26.44 1.30 -14.52
CA LEU A 518 26.94 2.09 -15.64
C LEU A 518 28.17 1.45 -16.30
N VAL A 519 29.11 0.93 -15.50
CA VAL A 519 30.31 0.25 -16.01
C VAL A 519 29.93 -1.03 -16.76
N GLU A 520 29.06 -1.87 -16.19
CA GLU A 520 28.56 -3.09 -16.85
C GLU A 520 27.89 -2.80 -18.20
N ARG A 521 27.07 -1.73 -18.30
CA ARG A 521 26.46 -1.29 -19.58
C ARG A 521 27.47 -0.79 -20.60
N LEU A 522 28.55 -0.12 -20.15
CA LEU A 522 29.60 0.35 -21.05
C LEU A 522 30.44 -0.81 -21.57
N ASP A 523 30.69 -1.84 -20.77
CA ASP A 523 31.40 -3.05 -21.18
C ASP A 523 30.58 -3.85 -22.18
N GLU A 524 29.25 -3.97 -22.00
CA GLU A 524 28.35 -4.61 -22.98
C GLU A 524 28.34 -3.90 -24.36
N VAL A 525 28.38 -2.55 -24.34
CA VAL A 525 28.43 -1.74 -25.58
C VAL A 525 29.79 -1.80 -26.23
N SER A 526 30.88 -2.05 -25.48
CA SER A 526 32.25 -2.18 -26.06
C SER A 526 32.53 -3.54 -26.67
N VAL A 527 31.70 -4.55 -26.40
CA VAL A 527 31.85 -5.95 -26.92
C VAL A 527 30.90 -6.22 -28.10
N SER A 528 29.95 -5.30 -28.39
CA SER A 528 29.06 -5.34 -29.55
C SER A 528 29.60 -4.48 -30.72
#